data_5bbb1c599d6f0116ae7c919636c657d6
#
_entry.id   5bbb1c599d6f0116ae7c919636c657d6
#
_cell.length_a   1.000
_cell.length_b   1.000
_cell.length_c   1.000
_cell.angle_alpha   90.00
_cell.angle_beta   90.00
_cell.angle_gamma   90.00
#
_symmetry.space_group_name_H-M   'P 1'
#
loop_
_entity.id
_entity.type
_entity.pdbx_description
1 polymer ?
#
loop_
_entity_poly.entity_id
_entity_poly.type
_entity_poly.pdbx_seq_one_letter_code
_entity_poly.pdbx_strand_id
1 'polypeptide(L)'
;MERDMSLFDKVKEQLAQCVVSNAEDVIPADGDAYFGLPKPYSVPTPGCTFRELYYWDTYFTNVGFLAVGNVEQAKNNAENILYLIERFGFMPNGSRTRYLYHSQPPFFAQMVKEIYDMDGDREFLARAYAAMKKEHSLSPSIS
;
A
#
# COMPACT_ATOMS: atom_id res chain seq x y z
N MET A 1 -34.06 -11.13 -13.06
CA MET A 1 -33.76 -9.76 -13.53
C MET A 1 -32.41 -9.34 -12.97
N GLU A 2 -31.39 -9.30 -13.81
CA GLU A 2 -30.08 -8.81 -13.36
C GLU A 2 -30.20 -7.32 -13.05
N ARG A 3 -29.80 -6.95 -11.82
CA ARG A 3 -29.74 -5.55 -11.43
C ARG A 3 -28.57 -4.91 -12.16
N ASP A 4 -28.85 -3.89 -12.96
CA ASP A 4 -27.80 -3.14 -13.63
C ASP A 4 -26.96 -2.42 -12.54
N MET A 5 -25.70 -2.85 -12.36
CA MET A 5 -24.81 -2.32 -11.34
C MET A 5 -24.44 -0.88 -11.70
N SER A 6 -24.56 0.01 -10.75
CA SER A 6 -24.05 1.38 -10.90
C SER A 6 -22.54 1.39 -11.12
N LEU A 7 -22.01 2.47 -11.70
CA LEU A 7 -20.55 2.63 -11.84
C LEU A 7 -19.84 2.52 -10.50
N PHE A 8 -20.45 3.08 -9.46
CA PHE A 8 -19.93 3.02 -8.09
C PHE A 8 -19.78 1.58 -7.59
N ASP A 9 -20.82 0.74 -7.80
CA ASP A 9 -20.78 -0.66 -7.39
C ASP A 9 -19.71 -1.44 -8.15
N LYS A 10 -19.55 -1.17 -9.44
CA LYS A 10 -18.51 -1.79 -10.27
C LYS A 10 -17.10 -1.43 -9.78
N VAL A 11 -16.87 -0.17 -9.46
CA VAL A 11 -15.57 0.30 -8.91
C VAL A 11 -15.30 -0.37 -7.57
N LYS A 12 -16.29 -0.42 -6.68
CA LYS A 12 -16.18 -1.06 -5.37
C LYS A 12 -15.81 -2.55 -5.50
N GLU A 13 -16.45 -3.26 -6.41
CA GLU A 13 -16.17 -4.66 -6.68
C GLU A 13 -14.76 -4.87 -7.24
N GLN A 14 -14.32 -4.05 -8.19
CA GLN A 14 -12.97 -4.11 -8.75
C GLN A 14 -11.89 -3.86 -7.69
N LEU A 15 -12.09 -2.87 -6.84
CA LEU A 15 -11.17 -2.59 -5.72
C LEU A 15 -11.07 -3.79 -4.77
N ALA A 16 -12.19 -4.42 -4.45
CA ALA A 16 -12.19 -5.60 -3.57
C ALA A 16 -11.39 -6.76 -4.18
N GLN A 17 -11.45 -6.94 -5.50
CA GLN A 17 -10.70 -7.99 -6.21
C GLN A 17 -9.19 -7.74 -6.23
N CYS A 18 -8.73 -6.52 -5.96
CA CYS A 18 -7.32 -6.18 -5.89
C CYS A 18 -6.70 -6.48 -4.51
N VAL A 19 -7.49 -6.86 -3.51
CA VAL A 19 -6.99 -7.12 -2.15
C VAL A 19 -6.44 -8.53 -2.05
N VAL A 20 -5.22 -8.66 -1.56
CA VAL A 20 -4.51 -9.92 -1.35
C VAL A 20 -3.85 -9.95 0.01
N SER A 21 -3.44 -11.14 0.47
CA SER A 21 -2.71 -11.33 1.72
C SER A 21 -1.44 -12.11 1.47
N ASN A 22 -0.36 -11.73 2.14
CA ASN A 22 0.90 -12.45 2.18
C ASN A 22 1.56 -12.19 3.53
N ALA A 23 1.42 -13.10 4.47
CA ALA A 23 1.88 -12.92 5.85
C ALA A 23 3.37 -13.22 6.05
N GLU A 24 4.00 -13.95 5.13
CA GLU A 24 5.40 -14.37 5.24
C GLU A 24 6.15 -14.07 3.95
N ASP A 25 7.48 -13.94 4.06
CA ASP A 25 8.33 -13.79 2.88
C ASP A 25 8.23 -15.04 2.00
N VAL A 26 8.07 -14.85 0.71
CA VAL A 26 8.05 -15.94 -0.28
C VAL A 26 9.27 -15.79 -1.17
N ILE A 27 10.13 -16.81 -1.17
CA ILE A 27 11.38 -16.83 -1.95
C ILE A 27 11.22 -17.81 -3.11
N PRO A 28 10.97 -17.33 -4.35
CA PRO A 28 10.94 -18.20 -5.52
C PRO A 28 12.32 -18.79 -5.85
N ALA A 29 12.35 -19.74 -6.77
CA ALA A 29 13.58 -20.40 -7.20
C ALA A 29 14.65 -19.45 -7.78
N ASP A 30 14.25 -18.29 -8.31
CA ASP A 30 15.16 -17.25 -8.79
C ASP A 30 15.77 -16.38 -7.66
N GLY A 31 15.36 -16.59 -6.42
CA GLY A 31 15.86 -15.85 -5.25
C GLY A 31 15.33 -14.43 -5.07
N ASP A 32 14.40 -13.98 -5.92
CA ASP A 32 13.79 -12.65 -5.85
C ASP A 32 12.56 -12.68 -4.94
N ALA A 33 12.78 -12.47 -3.64
CA ALA A 33 11.75 -12.64 -2.62
C ALA A 33 10.64 -11.59 -2.66
N TYR A 34 9.40 -12.04 -2.40
CA TYR A 34 8.28 -11.18 -2.03
C TYR A 34 8.28 -11.00 -0.52
N PHE A 35 8.16 -9.77 -0.05
CA PHE A 35 8.11 -9.50 1.39
C PHE A 35 6.73 -9.76 1.94
N GLY A 36 6.65 -10.46 3.07
CA GLY A 36 5.44 -10.60 3.84
C GLY A 36 4.99 -9.27 4.42
N LEU A 37 3.69 -9.05 4.48
CA LEU A 37 3.08 -7.83 4.99
C LEU A 37 2.11 -8.15 6.13
N PRO A 38 2.05 -7.31 7.18
CA PRO A 38 1.24 -7.61 8.37
C PRO A 38 -0.27 -7.51 8.14
N LYS A 39 -0.71 -6.85 7.08
CA LYS A 39 -2.12 -6.63 6.76
C LYS A 39 -2.43 -7.03 5.32
N PRO A 40 -3.69 -7.35 4.99
CA PRO A 40 -4.10 -7.44 3.59
C PRO A 40 -3.75 -6.16 2.84
N TYR A 41 -3.24 -6.29 1.63
CA TYR A 41 -2.78 -5.17 0.82
C TYR A 41 -3.39 -5.20 -0.56
N SER A 42 -3.45 -4.06 -1.23
CA SER A 42 -3.94 -3.99 -2.60
C SER A 42 -2.80 -4.09 -3.61
N VAL A 43 -3.12 -4.70 -4.75
CA VAL A 43 -2.27 -4.79 -5.93
C VAL A 43 -2.85 -3.93 -7.05
N PRO A 44 -2.04 -3.48 -8.04
CA PRO A 44 -2.51 -2.54 -9.05
C PRO A 44 -3.66 -3.04 -9.92
N THR A 45 -3.77 -4.35 -10.11
CA THR A 45 -4.80 -4.95 -10.96
C THR A 45 -5.20 -6.32 -10.44
N PRO A 46 -6.46 -6.72 -10.60
CA PRO A 46 -6.88 -8.08 -10.27
C PRO A 46 -6.11 -9.11 -11.10
N GLY A 47 -5.77 -10.25 -10.50
CA GLY A 47 -5.08 -11.33 -11.18
C GLY A 47 -3.64 -11.53 -10.73
N CYS A 48 -2.84 -12.21 -11.54
CA CYS A 48 -1.51 -12.69 -11.13
C CYS A 48 -0.33 -11.85 -11.64
N THR A 49 -0.57 -10.83 -12.44
CA THR A 49 0.51 -10.11 -13.15
C THR A 49 1.35 -9.23 -12.21
N PHE A 50 0.71 -8.46 -11.34
CA PHE A 50 1.37 -7.61 -10.35
C PHE A 50 0.88 -8.04 -8.97
N ARG A 51 1.77 -8.67 -8.20
CA ARG A 51 1.43 -9.25 -6.89
C ARG A 51 2.01 -8.46 -5.73
N GLU A 52 2.80 -7.44 -6.01
CA GLU A 52 3.44 -6.60 -5.01
C GLU A 52 2.55 -5.42 -4.61
N LEU A 53 2.71 -4.96 -3.38
CA LEU A 53 2.27 -3.63 -2.99
C LEU A 53 3.27 -2.63 -3.55
N TYR A 54 2.82 -1.71 -4.40
CA TYR A 54 3.65 -0.64 -4.96
C TYR A 54 3.40 0.67 -4.23
N TYR A 55 4.38 1.59 -4.22
CA TYR A 55 4.31 2.80 -3.40
C TYR A 55 3.24 3.78 -3.92
N TRP A 56 3.48 4.43 -5.05
CA TRP A 56 2.55 5.48 -5.52
C TRP A 56 1.24 4.93 -6.07
N ASP A 57 1.25 3.74 -6.69
CA ASP A 57 0.02 3.06 -7.13
C ASP A 57 -0.95 2.86 -5.97
N THR A 58 -0.42 2.51 -4.80
CA THR A 58 -1.23 2.33 -3.59
C THR A 58 -1.90 3.62 -3.14
N TYR A 59 -1.25 4.78 -3.34
CA TYR A 59 -1.89 6.06 -3.05
C TYR A 59 -3.17 6.23 -3.88
N PHE A 60 -3.09 6.03 -5.19
CA PHE A 60 -4.27 6.18 -6.06
C PHE A 60 -5.35 5.16 -5.75
N THR A 61 -4.97 3.93 -5.44
CA THR A 61 -5.91 2.90 -5.00
C THR A 61 -6.58 3.28 -3.68
N ASN A 62 -5.84 3.87 -2.74
CA ASN A 62 -6.39 4.37 -1.47
C ASN A 62 -7.42 5.48 -1.67
N VAL A 63 -7.21 6.39 -2.62
CA VAL A 63 -8.22 7.39 -2.97
C VAL A 63 -9.53 6.69 -3.35
N GLY A 64 -9.44 5.61 -4.14
CA GLY A 64 -10.60 4.79 -4.50
C GLY A 64 -11.26 4.12 -3.30
N PHE A 65 -10.48 3.49 -2.41
CA PHE A 65 -11.02 2.87 -1.20
C PHE A 65 -11.72 3.86 -0.29
N LEU A 66 -11.15 5.03 -0.07
CA LEU A 66 -11.77 6.09 0.74
C LEU A 66 -13.07 6.60 0.09
N ALA A 67 -13.09 6.75 -1.23
CA ALA A 67 -14.28 7.17 -1.96
C ALA A 67 -15.45 6.18 -1.84
N VAL A 68 -15.17 4.88 -1.76
CA VAL A 68 -16.21 3.86 -1.56
C VAL A 68 -16.48 3.54 -0.09
N GLY A 69 -15.87 4.27 0.84
CA GLY A 69 -16.08 4.13 2.28
C GLY A 69 -15.29 3.01 2.94
N ASN A 70 -14.32 2.40 2.25
CA ASN A 70 -13.48 1.34 2.81
C ASN A 70 -12.20 1.92 3.44
N VAL A 71 -12.35 2.64 4.54
CA VAL A 71 -11.25 3.26 5.29
C VAL A 71 -10.31 2.19 5.86
N GLU A 72 -10.84 1.05 6.29
CA GLU A 72 -10.06 -0.07 6.83
C GLU A 72 -9.00 -0.56 5.84
N GLN A 73 -9.36 -0.81 4.59
CA GLN A 73 -8.39 -1.29 3.60
C GLN A 73 -7.37 -0.20 3.22
N ALA A 74 -7.78 1.04 3.11
CA ALA A 74 -6.85 2.15 2.90
C ALA A 74 -5.82 2.24 4.04
N LYS A 75 -6.27 2.07 5.28
CA LYS A 75 -5.39 2.05 6.44
C LYS A 75 -4.49 0.82 6.47
N ASN A 76 -4.99 -0.36 6.10
CA ASN A 76 -4.18 -1.56 5.97
C ASN A 76 -3.01 -1.34 4.99
N ASN A 77 -3.26 -0.72 3.85
CA ASN A 77 -2.23 -0.38 2.88
C ASN A 77 -1.17 0.55 3.48
N ALA A 78 -1.60 1.59 4.19
CA ALA A 78 -0.69 2.53 4.84
C ALA A 78 0.11 1.87 5.98
N GLU A 79 -0.50 0.98 6.75
CA GLU A 79 0.19 0.19 7.79
C GLU A 79 1.27 -0.72 7.17
N ASN A 80 1.01 -1.29 6.01
CA ASN A 80 1.99 -2.09 5.28
C ASN A 80 3.17 -1.26 4.78
N ILE A 81 2.91 -0.06 4.28
CA ILE A 81 3.96 0.89 3.88
C ILE A 81 4.78 1.31 5.10
N LEU A 82 4.13 1.63 6.20
CA LEU A 82 4.77 1.94 7.48
C LEU A 82 5.72 0.81 7.90
N TYR A 83 5.26 -0.44 7.85
CA TYR A 83 6.05 -1.62 8.15
C TYR A 83 7.31 -1.73 7.25
N LEU A 84 7.16 -1.51 5.95
CA LEU A 84 8.29 -1.57 5.02
C LEU A 84 9.31 -0.45 5.28
N ILE A 85 8.86 0.77 5.60
CA ILE A 85 9.74 1.87 5.98
C ILE A 85 10.48 1.55 7.29
N GLU A 86 9.81 0.98 8.28
CA GLU A 86 10.43 0.55 9.53
C GLU A 86 11.47 -0.55 9.30
N ARG A 87 11.18 -1.50 8.41
CA ARG A 87 12.06 -2.63 8.07
C ARG A 87 13.30 -2.20 7.28
N PHE A 88 13.16 -1.34 6.29
CA PHE A 88 14.22 -0.99 5.34
C PHE A 88 14.77 0.44 5.49
N GLY A 89 14.10 1.30 6.23
CA GLY A 89 14.48 2.72 6.37
C GLY A 89 13.86 3.62 5.30
N PHE A 90 13.27 3.06 4.25
CA PHE A 90 12.58 3.76 3.18
C PHE A 90 11.51 2.84 2.58
N MET A 91 10.59 3.40 1.81
CA MET A 91 9.62 2.59 1.06
C MET A 91 10.23 2.15 -0.27
N PRO A 92 10.46 0.84 -0.49
CA PRO A 92 10.86 0.34 -1.80
C PRO A 92 9.82 0.65 -2.88
N ASN A 93 10.21 0.60 -4.15
CA ASN A 93 9.28 0.73 -5.27
C ASN A 93 8.09 -0.25 -5.17
N GLY A 94 8.33 -1.43 -4.63
CA GLY A 94 7.32 -2.45 -4.34
C GLY A 94 7.82 -3.44 -3.29
N SER A 95 6.93 -4.30 -2.80
CA SER A 95 7.21 -5.27 -1.73
C SER A 95 7.96 -6.51 -2.23
N ARG A 96 9.11 -6.30 -2.87
CA ARG A 96 9.93 -7.35 -3.47
C ARG A 96 11.41 -6.99 -3.46
N THR A 97 12.30 -7.98 -3.34
CA THR A 97 13.76 -7.79 -3.23
C THR A 97 14.34 -6.93 -4.34
N ARG A 98 13.93 -7.13 -5.59
CA ARG A 98 14.43 -6.37 -6.75
C ARG A 98 14.16 -4.87 -6.65
N TYR A 99 13.22 -4.46 -5.83
CA TYR A 99 12.83 -3.06 -5.68
C TYR A 99 13.53 -2.32 -4.53
N LEU A 100 14.46 -2.99 -3.83
CA LEU A 100 15.20 -2.37 -2.73
C LEU A 100 16.17 -1.26 -3.18
N TYR A 101 16.48 -1.18 -4.46
CA TYR A 101 17.40 -0.17 -5.02
C TYR A 101 16.69 1.06 -5.56
N HIS A 102 15.36 1.05 -5.56
CA HIS A 102 14.55 2.14 -6.13
C HIS A 102 13.40 2.49 -5.19
N SER A 103 12.97 3.74 -5.26
CA SER A 103 11.71 4.19 -4.65
C SER A 103 10.86 4.90 -5.70
N GLN A 104 9.57 4.94 -5.45
CA GLN A 104 8.61 5.74 -6.24
C GLN A 104 8.41 7.11 -5.55
N PRO A 105 7.70 8.08 -6.21
CA PRO A 105 7.35 9.34 -5.58
C PRO A 105 6.70 9.15 -4.20
N PRO A 106 7.11 9.93 -3.18
CA PRO A 106 6.76 9.67 -1.79
C PRO A 106 5.35 10.17 -1.42
N PHE A 107 4.33 9.39 -1.67
CA PHE A 107 2.93 9.71 -1.36
C PHE A 107 2.49 9.29 0.05
N PHE A 108 3.37 8.74 0.89
CA PHE A 108 2.99 8.21 2.20
C PHE A 108 2.37 9.28 3.11
N ALA A 109 2.96 10.47 3.14
CA ALA A 109 2.43 11.58 3.94
C ALA A 109 1.00 11.95 3.54
N GLN A 110 0.72 11.96 2.23
CA GLN A 110 -0.60 12.25 1.70
C GLN A 110 -1.61 11.14 2.08
N MET A 111 -1.21 9.87 1.98
CA MET A 111 -2.04 8.74 2.42
C MET A 111 -2.41 8.85 3.89
N VAL A 112 -1.42 9.13 4.75
CA VAL A 112 -1.61 9.26 6.19
C VAL A 112 -2.57 10.41 6.52
N LYS A 113 -2.40 11.55 5.87
CA LYS A 113 -3.29 12.70 6.06
C LYS A 113 -4.74 12.36 5.74
N GLU A 114 -4.97 11.76 4.58
CA GLU A 114 -6.31 11.42 4.12
C GLU A 114 -6.99 10.39 5.02
N ILE A 115 -6.25 9.40 5.50
CA ILE A 115 -6.76 8.39 6.46
C ILE A 115 -7.06 9.05 7.81
N TYR A 116 -6.15 9.87 8.31
CA TYR A 116 -6.33 10.57 9.58
C TYR A 116 -7.54 11.51 9.57
N ASP A 117 -7.78 12.20 8.46
CA ASP A 117 -8.96 13.05 8.28
C ASP A 117 -10.27 12.24 8.39
N MET A 118 -10.23 10.93 8.11
CA MET A 118 -11.39 10.03 8.19
C MET A 118 -11.56 9.37 9.57
N ASP A 119 -10.47 8.92 10.21
CA ASP A 119 -10.55 8.10 11.44
C ASP A 119 -10.01 8.78 12.70
N GLY A 120 -9.20 9.83 12.58
CA GLY A 120 -8.65 10.58 13.70
C GLY A 120 -7.69 9.80 14.60
N ASP A 121 -7.09 8.71 14.14
CA ASP A 121 -6.20 7.86 14.92
C ASP A 121 -4.82 8.53 15.13
N ARG A 122 -4.65 9.13 16.31
CA ARG A 122 -3.43 9.85 16.67
C ARG A 122 -2.22 8.94 16.88
N GLU A 123 -2.44 7.71 17.34
CA GLU A 123 -1.36 6.74 17.54
C GLU A 123 -0.76 6.35 16.19
N PHE A 124 -1.61 6.02 15.23
CA PHE A 124 -1.18 5.76 13.84
C PHE A 124 -0.44 6.98 13.25
N LEU A 125 -0.98 8.18 13.42
CA LEU A 125 -0.36 9.41 12.93
C LEU A 125 1.05 9.61 13.51
N ALA A 126 1.24 9.37 14.81
CA ALA A 126 2.54 9.51 15.46
C ALA A 126 3.57 8.51 14.93
N ARG A 127 3.17 7.24 14.75
CA ARG A 127 4.03 6.20 14.17
C ARG A 127 4.40 6.52 12.73
N ALA A 128 3.41 6.95 11.95
CA ALA A 128 3.61 7.34 10.55
C ALA A 128 4.56 8.55 10.43
N TYR A 129 4.44 9.54 11.30
CA TYR A 129 5.34 10.70 11.32
C TYR A 129 6.79 10.29 11.59
N ALA A 130 7.02 9.40 12.54
CA ALA A 130 8.36 8.88 12.84
C ALA A 130 8.94 8.14 11.61
N ALA A 131 8.13 7.34 10.92
CA ALA A 131 8.54 6.64 9.69
C ALA A 131 8.84 7.60 8.54
N MET A 132 8.04 8.66 8.36
CA MET A 132 8.27 9.69 7.35
C MET A 132 9.59 10.42 7.55
N LYS A 133 9.95 10.72 8.80
CA LYS A 133 11.23 11.32 9.12
C LYS A 133 12.39 10.40 8.75
N LYS A 134 12.24 9.10 9.01
CA LYS A 134 13.23 8.07 8.67
C LYS A 134 13.38 7.95 7.15
N GLU A 135 12.27 7.86 6.42
CA GLU A 135 12.26 7.79 4.96
C GLU A 135 12.95 9.01 4.33
N HIS A 136 12.63 10.20 4.81
CA HIS A 136 13.21 11.44 4.28
C HIS A 136 14.74 11.48 4.42
N SER A 137 15.29 10.94 5.50
CA SER A 137 16.73 10.94 5.76
C SER A 137 17.51 9.85 5.03
N LEU A 138 16.86 8.73 4.66
CA LEU A 138 17.51 7.52 4.13
C LEU A 138 17.04 7.12 2.73
N SER A 139 16.05 7.82 2.17
CA SER A 139 15.50 7.47 0.86
C SER A 139 16.58 7.54 -0.23
N PRO A 140 16.71 6.48 -1.06
CA PRO A 140 17.58 6.55 -2.24
C PRO A 140 17.06 7.60 -3.23
N SER A 141 17.94 8.07 -4.13
CA SER A 141 17.57 9.01 -5.18
C SER A 141 16.42 8.45 -6.01
N ILE A 142 15.39 9.26 -6.20
CA ILE A 142 14.30 8.94 -7.11
C ILE A 142 14.83 9.12 -8.53
N SER A 143 14.93 8.03 -9.25
CA SER A 143 15.40 8.03 -10.64
C SER A 143 14.26 7.94 -11.62
#